data_9976bf368b7609103c3f855e73043750
#
_entry.id   9976bf368b7609103c3f855e73043750
#
_cell.length_a   1.000
_cell.length_b   1.000
_cell.length_c   1.000
_cell.angle_alpha   90.00
_cell.angle_beta   90.00
_cell.angle_gamma   90.00
#
_symmetry.space_group_name_H-M   'P 1'
#
loop_
_entity.id
_entity.type
_entity.pdbx_description
1 polymer ?
#
loop_
_entity_poly.entity_id
_entity_poly.type
_entity_poly.pdbx_seq_one_letter_code
_entity_poly.pdbx_strand_id
1 'polypeptide(L)'
;MRKLILWISVLGMLSCTRNPGLERTFQRAGENRAELEKVLCHYEGDGRKHRAALFLLERMADCYGYSDPLIDSLQELRYLSSLPDRGAWTDSVKKVWSHVSVRNSPKVYDAQVISADYLISHIDHAFRVWDSRPWSRHYSFDEFCRYVLPYRLAD
;
A
#
# COMPACT_ATOMS: atom_id res chain seq x y z
N MET A 1 30.58 57.91 4.64
CA MET A 1 30.57 56.81 3.66
C MET A 1 29.91 55.60 4.29
N ARG A 2 28.59 55.42 4.06
CA ARG A 2 27.78 54.34 4.65
C ARG A 2 27.76 53.19 3.63
N LYS A 3 28.39 52.06 3.97
CA LYS A 3 28.33 50.84 3.15
C LYS A 3 27.01 50.16 3.39
N LEU A 4 26.11 50.20 2.41
CA LEU A 4 24.88 49.37 2.31
C LEU A 4 25.29 47.92 2.05
N ILE A 5 25.09 47.05 3.03
CA ILE A 5 25.23 45.62 2.86
C ILE A 5 23.88 45.13 2.36
N LEU A 6 23.80 44.84 1.06
CA LEU A 6 22.65 44.13 0.45
C LEU A 6 22.65 42.65 0.92
N TRP A 7 21.72 42.29 1.80
CA TRP A 7 21.37 40.91 2.08
C TRP A 7 20.53 40.39 0.92
N ILE A 8 21.14 39.63 0.00
CA ILE A 8 20.41 38.88 -1.00
C ILE A 8 19.91 37.62 -0.32
N SER A 9 18.62 37.61 0.08
CA SER A 9 17.90 36.43 0.49
C SER A 9 17.73 35.54 -0.72
N VAL A 10 18.59 34.53 -0.86
CA VAL A 10 18.38 33.44 -1.80
C VAL A 10 17.23 32.58 -1.24
N LEU A 11 16.01 32.95 -1.61
CA LEU A 11 14.85 32.07 -1.47
C LEU A 11 15.05 30.92 -2.44
N GLY A 12 15.67 29.84 -1.95
CA GLY A 12 15.71 28.58 -2.67
C GLY A 12 14.28 28.13 -2.95
N MET A 13 13.82 28.31 -4.17
CA MET A 13 12.61 27.65 -4.66
C MET A 13 12.88 26.15 -4.64
N LEU A 14 12.55 25.49 -3.54
CA LEU A 14 12.29 24.07 -3.55
C LEU A 14 11.09 23.85 -4.49
N SER A 15 11.40 23.58 -5.74
CA SER A 15 10.44 23.02 -6.67
C SER A 15 10.11 21.61 -6.17
N CYS A 16 9.20 21.52 -5.21
CA CYS A 16 8.51 20.28 -4.90
C CYS A 16 7.76 19.90 -6.18
N THR A 17 8.32 19.00 -6.96
CA THR A 17 7.56 18.31 -8.00
C THR A 17 6.40 17.62 -7.28
N ARG A 18 5.24 18.31 -7.29
CA ARG A 18 4.00 17.75 -6.72
C ARG A 18 3.70 16.45 -7.43
N ASN A 19 3.80 15.36 -6.70
CA ASN A 19 3.39 14.06 -7.16
C ASN A 19 1.88 13.91 -6.94
N PRO A 20 1.04 14.05 -7.97
CA PRO A 20 -0.41 14.09 -7.80
C PRO A 20 -0.99 12.76 -7.29
N GLY A 21 -0.31 11.63 -7.54
CA GLY A 21 -0.70 10.32 -7.03
C GLY A 21 -0.53 10.25 -5.52
N LEU A 22 0.66 10.62 -5.05
CA LEU A 22 0.98 10.66 -3.61
C LEU A 22 0.06 11.62 -2.85
N GLU A 23 -0.19 12.80 -3.41
CA GLU A 23 -1.09 13.78 -2.79
C GLU A 23 -2.52 13.23 -2.63
N ARG A 24 -3.05 12.58 -3.65
CA ARG A 24 -4.37 11.90 -3.57
C ARG A 24 -4.40 10.83 -2.49
N THR A 25 -3.33 10.04 -2.38
CA THR A 25 -3.21 9.01 -1.35
C THR A 25 -3.22 9.62 0.04
N PHE A 26 -2.45 10.68 0.28
CA PHE A 26 -2.43 11.38 1.57
C PHE A 26 -3.78 12.02 1.93
N GLN A 27 -4.47 12.60 0.95
CA GLN A 27 -5.84 13.11 1.15
C GLN A 27 -6.80 11.98 1.51
N ARG A 28 -6.69 10.83 0.85
CA ARG A 28 -7.53 9.64 1.13
C ARG A 28 -7.24 9.03 2.49
N ALA A 29 -5.99 9.03 2.91
CA ALA A 29 -5.55 8.47 4.19
C ALA A 29 -6.18 9.17 5.41
N GLY A 30 -6.46 10.48 5.31
CA GLY A 30 -7.01 11.23 6.43
C GLY A 30 -6.11 11.11 7.67
N GLU A 31 -6.66 10.62 8.77
CA GLU A 31 -5.93 10.44 10.04
C GLU A 31 -4.77 9.43 9.94
N ASN A 32 -4.87 8.46 9.02
CA ASN A 32 -3.82 7.44 8.81
C ASN A 32 -2.61 7.97 8.01
N ARG A 33 -2.62 9.24 7.59
CA ARG A 33 -1.54 9.86 6.82
C ARG A 33 -0.18 9.71 7.50
N ALA A 34 -0.12 9.84 8.82
CA ALA A 34 1.11 9.71 9.59
C ALA A 34 1.78 8.32 9.42
N GLU A 35 1.00 7.26 9.27
CA GLU A 35 1.53 5.91 8.99
C GLU A 35 2.22 5.87 7.63
N LEU A 36 1.62 6.47 6.60
CA LEU A 36 2.20 6.50 5.26
C LEU A 36 3.49 7.37 5.20
N GLU A 37 3.51 8.48 5.93
CA GLU A 37 4.71 9.33 6.05
C GLU A 37 5.86 8.61 6.76
N LYS A 38 5.58 7.79 7.79
CA LYS A 38 6.59 6.94 8.46
C LYS A 38 7.31 6.00 7.48
N VAL A 39 6.60 5.44 6.49
CA VAL A 39 7.22 4.57 5.48
C VAL A 39 8.25 5.33 4.66
N LEU A 40 7.93 6.54 4.22
CA LEU A 40 8.85 7.38 3.45
C LEU A 40 10.07 7.79 4.29
N CYS A 41 9.83 8.22 5.54
CA CYS A 41 10.89 8.58 6.48
C CYS A 41 11.81 7.38 6.77
N HIS A 42 11.25 6.18 6.94
CA HIS A 42 12.03 4.97 7.17
C HIS A 42 13.06 4.70 6.08
N TYR A 43 12.75 5.03 4.82
CA TYR A 43 13.61 4.78 3.67
C TYR A 43 14.35 6.03 3.15
N GLU A 44 14.39 7.15 3.89
CA GLU A 44 15.11 8.37 3.45
C GLU A 44 16.59 8.10 3.09
N GLY A 45 17.24 7.18 3.80
CA GLY A 45 18.64 6.78 3.55
C GLY A 45 18.82 5.73 2.45
N ASP A 46 17.75 5.11 1.93
CA ASP A 46 17.79 4.06 0.91
C ASP A 46 17.03 4.49 -0.34
N GLY A 47 17.72 5.13 -1.27
CA GLY A 47 17.11 5.69 -2.48
C GLY A 47 16.35 4.70 -3.36
N ARG A 48 16.69 3.39 -3.33
CA ARG A 48 15.96 2.36 -4.08
C ARG A 48 14.65 2.01 -3.39
N LYS A 49 14.68 1.74 -2.10
CA LYS A 49 13.49 1.41 -1.32
C LYS A 49 12.57 2.62 -1.16
N HIS A 50 13.12 3.82 -1.02
CA HIS A 50 12.35 5.06 -1.00
C HIS A 50 11.54 5.25 -2.30
N ARG A 51 12.15 5.02 -3.49
CA ARG A 51 11.43 5.06 -4.77
C ARG A 51 10.36 3.97 -4.88
N ALA A 52 10.63 2.79 -4.33
CA ALA A 52 9.64 1.71 -4.27
C ALA A 52 8.45 2.07 -3.36
N ALA A 53 8.71 2.66 -2.20
CA ALA A 53 7.68 3.19 -1.31
C ALA A 53 6.82 4.25 -2.00
N LEU A 54 7.43 5.23 -2.68
CA LEU A 54 6.72 6.21 -3.47
C LEU A 54 5.83 5.55 -4.53
N PHE A 55 6.36 4.57 -5.27
CA PHE A 55 5.61 3.86 -6.31
C PHE A 55 4.34 3.16 -5.75
N LEU A 56 4.43 2.55 -4.56
CA LEU A 56 3.27 1.94 -3.90
C LEU A 56 2.26 2.99 -3.46
N LEU A 57 2.72 4.02 -2.78
CA LEU A 57 1.86 5.07 -2.24
C LEU A 57 1.13 5.85 -3.33
N GLU A 58 1.79 6.15 -4.47
CA GLU A 58 1.17 6.84 -5.60
C GLU A 58 -0.07 6.12 -6.16
N ARG A 59 -0.11 4.81 -6.04
CA ARG A 59 -1.17 3.95 -6.58
C ARG A 59 -2.23 3.55 -5.56
N MET A 60 -1.99 3.82 -4.29
CA MET A 60 -2.85 3.37 -3.20
C MET A 60 -4.17 4.13 -3.10
N ALA A 61 -4.27 5.35 -3.66
CA ALA A 61 -5.43 6.21 -3.49
C ALA A 61 -6.77 5.55 -3.84
N ASP A 62 -6.77 4.69 -4.85
CA ASP A 62 -7.96 4.05 -5.37
C ASP A 62 -8.08 2.56 -4.95
N CYS A 63 -7.12 2.06 -4.15
CA CYS A 63 -7.17 0.72 -3.60
C CYS A 63 -8.13 0.68 -2.41
N TYR A 64 -9.13 -0.22 -2.47
CA TYR A 64 -10.11 -0.38 -1.39
C TYR A 64 -10.55 -1.83 -1.25
N GLY A 65 -10.98 -2.21 -0.06
CA GLY A 65 -11.76 -3.40 0.21
C GLY A 65 -13.20 -3.06 0.57
N TYR A 66 -14.02 -4.06 0.74
CA TYR A 66 -15.35 -3.92 1.33
C TYR A 66 -15.28 -4.38 2.79
N SER A 67 -15.79 -3.57 3.70
CA SER A 67 -15.92 -3.93 5.11
C SER A 67 -17.38 -4.27 5.39
N ASP A 68 -17.60 -5.51 5.81
CA ASP A 68 -18.87 -5.99 6.29
C ASP A 68 -18.60 -7.09 7.31
N PRO A 69 -19.21 -7.04 8.52
CA PRO A 69 -19.01 -8.07 9.54
C PRO A 69 -19.30 -9.49 9.04
N LEU A 70 -20.19 -9.60 8.04
CA LEU A 70 -20.51 -10.86 7.40
C LEU A 70 -19.36 -11.35 6.50
N ILE A 71 -18.67 -10.43 5.78
CA ILE A 71 -17.49 -10.77 4.98
C ILE A 71 -16.36 -11.26 5.87
N ASP A 72 -16.13 -10.60 7.01
CA ASP A 72 -15.10 -11.00 7.97
C ASP A 72 -15.40 -12.41 8.54
N SER A 73 -16.66 -12.67 8.91
CA SER A 73 -17.12 -13.99 9.35
C SER A 73 -16.94 -15.07 8.27
N LEU A 74 -17.13 -14.72 7.01
CA LEU A 74 -16.93 -15.63 5.88
C LEU A 74 -15.46 -15.90 5.60
N GLN A 75 -14.56 -14.95 5.80
CA GLN A 75 -13.12 -15.19 5.69
C GLN A 75 -12.66 -16.18 6.76
N GLU A 76 -13.16 -16.05 7.99
CA GLU A 76 -12.91 -17.02 9.07
C GLU A 76 -13.46 -18.41 8.74
N LEU A 77 -14.70 -18.50 8.27
CA LEU A 77 -15.30 -19.75 7.82
C LEU A 77 -14.53 -20.39 6.66
N ARG A 78 -14.02 -19.58 5.72
CA ARG A 78 -13.19 -20.06 4.62
C ARG A 78 -11.86 -20.64 5.09
N TYR A 79 -11.23 -19.99 6.08
CA TYR A 79 -10.03 -20.54 6.71
C TYR A 79 -10.33 -21.89 7.38
N LEU A 80 -11.40 -21.99 8.17
CA LEU A 80 -11.82 -23.23 8.82
C LEU A 80 -12.17 -24.33 7.79
N SER A 81 -12.76 -23.98 6.65
CA SER A 81 -13.08 -24.92 5.57
C SER A 81 -11.85 -25.46 4.82
N SER A 82 -10.69 -24.87 5.01
CA SER A 82 -9.41 -25.38 4.50
C SER A 82 -8.83 -26.53 5.32
N LEU A 83 -9.40 -26.78 6.49
CA LEU A 83 -9.02 -27.89 7.35
C LEU A 83 -9.56 -29.24 6.82
N PRO A 84 -9.00 -30.41 7.21
CA PRO A 84 -9.21 -31.69 6.52
C PRO A 84 -10.64 -32.23 6.41
N ASP A 85 -11.57 -31.78 7.25
CA ASP A 85 -12.98 -32.20 7.23
C ASP A 85 -13.88 -31.20 6.48
N ARG A 86 -13.98 -31.35 5.17
CA ARG A 86 -14.49 -30.35 4.22
C ARG A 86 -15.99 -30.39 3.91
N GLY A 87 -16.69 -31.49 4.18
CA GLY A 87 -18.01 -31.72 3.59
C GLY A 87 -19.12 -30.77 4.09
N ALA A 88 -19.36 -30.76 5.37
CA ALA A 88 -20.47 -29.99 5.98
C ALA A 88 -20.26 -28.46 5.95
N TRP A 89 -19.01 -28.00 5.93
CA TRP A 89 -18.64 -26.59 5.93
C TRP A 89 -18.87 -25.91 4.58
N THR A 90 -18.62 -26.62 3.48
CA THR A 90 -18.71 -26.04 2.12
C THR A 90 -20.13 -25.59 1.79
N ASP A 91 -21.15 -26.34 2.20
CA ASP A 91 -22.56 -26.00 1.92
C ASP A 91 -23.06 -24.87 2.82
N SER A 92 -22.61 -24.82 4.07
CA SER A 92 -22.90 -23.70 4.98
C SER A 92 -22.27 -22.39 4.47
N VAL A 93 -21.03 -22.42 4.03
CA VAL A 93 -20.32 -21.28 3.43
C VAL A 93 -21.03 -20.80 2.17
N LYS A 94 -21.41 -21.70 1.26
CA LYS A 94 -22.17 -21.33 0.04
C LYS A 94 -23.51 -20.68 0.37
N LYS A 95 -24.24 -21.21 1.36
CA LYS A 95 -25.52 -20.67 1.79
C LYS A 95 -25.37 -19.26 2.36
N VAL A 96 -24.39 -19.02 3.23
CA VAL A 96 -24.09 -17.69 3.80
C VAL A 96 -23.67 -16.74 2.67
N TRP A 97 -22.79 -17.18 1.76
CA TRP A 97 -22.29 -16.36 0.64
C TRP A 97 -23.40 -15.94 -0.33
N SER A 98 -24.41 -16.79 -0.54
CA SER A 98 -25.55 -16.45 -1.41
C SER A 98 -26.38 -15.28 -0.91
N HIS A 99 -26.30 -14.93 0.39
CA HIS A 99 -27.04 -13.84 1.02
C HIS A 99 -26.19 -12.56 1.18
N VAL A 100 -24.87 -12.62 0.88
CA VAL A 100 -23.97 -11.46 0.98
C VAL A 100 -24.15 -10.55 -0.24
N SER A 101 -24.61 -9.35 -0.02
CA SER A 101 -24.67 -8.31 -1.05
C SER A 101 -23.45 -7.39 -0.93
N VAL A 102 -22.36 -7.71 -1.62
CA VAL A 102 -21.15 -6.87 -1.67
C VAL A 102 -21.46 -5.44 -2.18
N ARG A 103 -22.53 -5.28 -2.96
CA ARG A 103 -22.93 -3.97 -3.51
C ARG A 103 -23.26 -2.91 -2.45
N ASN A 104 -23.72 -3.32 -1.29
CA ASN A 104 -24.13 -2.44 -0.20
C ASN A 104 -23.09 -2.34 0.92
N SER A 105 -21.98 -3.06 0.82
CA SER A 105 -20.93 -3.01 1.81
C SER A 105 -20.12 -1.73 1.70
N PRO A 106 -19.78 -1.06 2.82
CA PRO A 106 -19.00 0.16 2.79
C PRO A 106 -17.59 -0.11 2.28
N LYS A 107 -17.07 0.81 1.46
CA LYS A 107 -15.69 0.76 0.99
C LYS A 107 -14.76 1.26 2.09
N VAL A 108 -13.72 0.49 2.36
CA VAL A 108 -12.61 0.89 3.22
C VAL A 108 -11.36 1.01 2.34
N TYR A 109 -10.81 2.20 2.25
CA TYR A 109 -9.62 2.43 1.43
C TYR A 109 -8.37 1.98 2.17
N ASP A 110 -7.46 1.32 1.45
CA ASP A 110 -6.22 0.80 2.03
C ASP A 110 -5.41 1.91 2.69
N ALA A 111 -5.36 3.09 2.07
CA ALA A 111 -4.69 4.26 2.63
C ALA A 111 -5.20 4.66 4.03
N GLN A 112 -6.45 4.35 4.38
CA GLN A 112 -7.06 4.70 5.67
C GLN A 112 -6.72 3.74 6.80
N VAL A 113 -6.26 2.50 6.48
CA VAL A 113 -6.15 1.43 7.49
C VAL A 113 -4.80 0.72 7.49
N ILE A 114 -3.99 0.87 6.43
CA ILE A 114 -2.72 0.16 6.30
C ILE A 114 -1.69 0.75 7.27
N SER A 115 -0.95 -0.11 7.97
CA SER A 115 0.10 0.32 8.89
C SER A 115 1.45 0.51 8.19
N ALA A 116 2.30 1.38 8.75
CA ALA A 116 3.67 1.55 8.31
C ALA A 116 4.46 0.24 8.38
N ASP A 117 4.32 -0.51 9.48
CA ASP A 117 5.03 -1.77 9.71
C ASP A 117 4.71 -2.81 8.63
N TYR A 118 3.44 -2.90 8.21
CA TYR A 118 3.04 -3.78 7.12
C TYR A 118 3.74 -3.40 5.82
N LEU A 119 3.69 -2.13 5.42
CA LEU A 119 4.31 -1.66 4.18
C LEU A 119 5.83 -1.81 4.18
N ILE A 120 6.49 -1.49 5.29
CA ILE A 120 7.94 -1.65 5.45
C ILE A 120 8.30 -3.14 5.32
N SER A 121 7.62 -4.02 6.06
CA SER A 121 7.84 -5.46 5.98
C SER A 121 7.62 -6.00 4.57
N HIS A 122 6.58 -5.53 3.88
CA HIS A 122 6.26 -5.91 2.51
C HIS A 122 7.36 -5.48 1.52
N ILE A 123 7.78 -4.22 1.57
CA ILE A 123 8.86 -3.69 0.71
C ILE A 123 10.16 -4.47 0.94
N ASP A 124 10.55 -4.67 2.19
CA ASP A 124 11.74 -5.43 2.53
C ASP A 124 11.67 -6.87 2.04
N HIS A 125 10.50 -7.50 2.15
CA HIS A 125 10.29 -8.84 1.62
C HIS A 125 10.41 -8.87 0.09
N ALA A 126 9.79 -7.93 -0.61
CA ALA A 126 9.86 -7.83 -2.07
C ALA A 126 11.30 -7.68 -2.56
N PHE A 127 12.11 -6.83 -1.91
CA PHE A 127 13.53 -6.69 -2.23
C PHE A 127 14.31 -7.98 -1.99
N ARG A 128 14.06 -8.69 -0.87
CA ARG A 128 14.68 -10.00 -0.63
C ARG A 128 14.35 -11.02 -1.72
N VAL A 129 13.09 -11.04 -2.18
CA VAL A 129 12.67 -11.90 -3.29
C VAL A 129 13.39 -11.51 -4.57
N TRP A 130 13.45 -10.22 -4.89
CA TRP A 130 14.12 -9.71 -6.08
C TRP A 130 15.61 -10.09 -6.12
N ASP A 131 16.31 -9.93 -5.00
CA ASP A 131 17.75 -10.21 -4.91
C ASP A 131 18.07 -11.71 -4.87
N SER A 132 17.18 -12.55 -4.33
CA SER A 132 17.47 -13.97 -4.06
C SER A 132 16.94 -14.94 -5.11
N ARG A 133 15.85 -14.61 -5.81
CA ARG A 133 15.20 -15.57 -6.72
C ARG A 133 15.79 -15.53 -8.12
N PRO A 134 16.10 -16.68 -8.74
CA PRO A 134 16.67 -16.73 -10.10
C PRO A 134 15.81 -16.05 -11.15
N TRP A 135 14.47 -16.18 -11.03
CA TRP A 135 13.52 -15.64 -12.00
C TRP A 135 13.38 -14.11 -11.92
N SER A 136 13.69 -13.49 -10.78
CA SER A 136 13.52 -12.04 -10.57
C SER A 136 14.79 -11.23 -10.75
N ARG A 137 15.97 -11.86 -10.71
CA ARG A 137 17.27 -11.17 -10.78
C ARG A 137 17.51 -10.34 -12.04
N HIS A 138 16.86 -10.71 -13.15
CA HIS A 138 17.00 -10.03 -14.43
C HIS A 138 16.01 -8.89 -14.60
N TYR A 139 15.08 -8.69 -13.66
CA TYR A 139 14.14 -7.58 -13.74
C TYR A 139 14.83 -6.25 -13.49
N SER A 140 14.53 -5.27 -14.36
CA SER A 140 14.81 -3.87 -14.10
C SER A 140 14.03 -3.39 -12.86
N PHE A 141 14.39 -2.22 -12.34
CA PHE A 141 13.66 -1.63 -11.22
C PHE A 141 12.16 -1.39 -11.55
N ASP A 142 11.87 -0.97 -12.76
CA ASP A 142 10.48 -0.74 -13.21
C ASP A 142 9.68 -2.04 -13.29
N GLU A 143 10.29 -3.12 -13.78
CA GLU A 143 9.67 -4.45 -13.80
C GLU A 143 9.48 -5.00 -12.38
N PHE A 144 10.48 -4.83 -11.52
CA PHE A 144 10.34 -5.16 -10.09
C PHE A 144 9.15 -4.44 -9.46
N CYS A 145 9.02 -3.13 -9.69
CA CYS A 145 7.90 -2.35 -9.18
C CYS A 145 6.54 -2.79 -9.71
N ARG A 146 6.49 -3.37 -10.91
CA ARG A 146 5.24 -3.82 -11.52
C ARG A 146 4.85 -5.24 -11.15
N TYR A 147 5.83 -6.15 -11.03
CA TYR A 147 5.57 -7.59 -10.97
C TYR A 147 5.90 -8.23 -9.62
N VAL A 148 6.78 -7.63 -8.82
CA VAL A 148 7.24 -8.20 -7.55
C VAL A 148 6.75 -7.38 -6.35
N LEU A 149 6.78 -6.06 -6.47
CA LEU A 149 6.45 -5.14 -5.39
C LEU A 149 4.95 -5.00 -5.06
N PRO A 150 3.97 -5.16 -5.97
CA PRO A 150 2.57 -4.91 -5.62
C PRO A 150 2.09 -5.79 -4.47
N TYR A 151 1.52 -5.19 -3.44
CA TYR A 151 0.90 -5.91 -2.32
C TYR A 151 -0.55 -6.33 -2.62
N ARG A 152 -1.10 -5.82 -3.71
CA ARG A 152 -2.45 -6.11 -4.18
C ARG A 152 -2.39 -6.35 -5.69
N LEU A 153 -3.06 -7.40 -6.15
CA LEU A 153 -3.27 -7.59 -7.58
C LEU A 153 -4.32 -6.58 -8.05
N ALA A 154 -4.03 -5.86 -9.12
CA ALA A 154 -5.03 -5.03 -9.78
C ALA A 154 -6.04 -5.95 -10.47
N ASP A 155 -7.32 -5.74 -10.21
CA ASP A 155 -8.42 -6.34 -10.95
C ASP A 155 -8.56 -5.69 -12.32
#